data_97f6530dd331e44cb99488e29e1b311f
#
_entry.id   97f6530dd331e44cb99488e29e1b311f
#
_cell.length_a   1.000
_cell.length_b   1.000
_cell.length_c   1.000
_cell.angle_alpha   90.00
_cell.angle_beta   90.00
_cell.angle_gamma   90.00
#
_symmetry.space_group_name_H-M   'P 1'
#
loop_
_entity.id
_entity.type
_entity.pdbx_description
1 polymer ?
#
loop_
_entity_poly.entity_id
_entity_poly.type
_entity_poly.pdbx_seq_one_letter_code
_entity_poly.pdbx_strand_id
1 'polypeptide(L)' 'GTINCGQNWYYNIPARPGDTITMRGSALDKFIKKERLFAVHENVFTNQHGQVICTGRGQTIRPV' A
#
# COMPACT_ATOMS: atom_id res chain seq x y z
N GLY A 1 -0.57 12.42 16.13
CA GLY A 1 -0.42 11.05 15.69
C GLY A 1 -0.93 10.81 14.29
N THR A 2 -0.67 9.62 13.78
CA THR A 2 -1.11 9.20 12.47
C THR A 2 -2.31 8.29 12.58
N ILE A 3 -3.34 8.55 11.78
CA ILE A 3 -4.55 7.74 11.75
C ILE A 3 -4.59 7.00 10.42
N ASN A 4 -4.82 5.70 10.47
CA ASN A 4 -5.02 4.88 9.28
C ASN A 4 -6.53 4.84 8.98
N CYS A 5 -6.94 5.49 7.89
CA CYS A 5 -8.35 5.69 7.56
C CYS A 5 -8.97 4.61 6.69
N GLY A 6 -8.18 3.72 6.16
CA GLY A 6 -8.69 2.64 5.34
C GLY A 6 -7.57 1.87 4.67
N GLN A 7 -7.86 0.62 4.39
CA GLN A 7 -6.91 -0.25 3.72
C GLN A 7 -7.68 -1.26 2.87
N ASN A 8 -7.30 -1.34 1.60
CA ASN A 8 -7.88 -2.27 0.64
C ASN A 8 -6.80 -3.20 0.12
N TRP A 9 -7.13 -4.47 -0.03
CA TRP A 9 -6.24 -5.48 -0.55
C TRP A 9 -6.82 -6.07 -1.83
N TYR A 10 -5.99 -6.16 -2.85
CA TYR A 10 -6.35 -6.75 -4.15
C TYR A 10 -5.44 -7.93 -4.41
N TYR A 11 -6.00 -9.12 -4.50
CA TYR A 11 -5.25 -10.36 -4.69
C TYR A 11 -5.33 -10.81 -6.14
N ASN A 12 -4.17 -11.05 -6.76
CA ASN A 12 -4.10 -11.51 -8.16
C ASN A 12 -3.76 -12.99 -8.26
N ILE A 13 -2.70 -13.43 -7.58
CA ILE A 13 -2.24 -14.81 -7.60
C ILE A 13 -1.90 -15.24 -6.17
N PRO A 14 -2.14 -16.52 -5.80
CA PRO A 14 -1.74 -17.00 -4.49
C PRO A 14 -0.22 -17.11 -4.38
N ALA A 15 0.32 -16.73 -3.24
CA ALA A 15 1.71 -17.00 -2.89
C ALA A 15 1.87 -18.49 -2.57
N ARG A 16 2.97 -19.09 -3.00
CA ARG A 16 3.28 -20.50 -2.77
C ARG A 16 4.44 -20.61 -1.78
N PRO A 17 4.52 -21.72 -1.00
CA PRO A 17 5.70 -21.98 -0.20
C PRO A 17 6.97 -21.96 -1.05
N GLY A 18 8.02 -21.31 -0.56
CA GLY A 18 9.27 -21.19 -1.28
C GLY A 18 9.37 -19.98 -2.21
N ASP A 19 8.29 -19.24 -2.41
CA ASP A 19 8.33 -18.00 -3.20
C ASP A 19 9.15 -16.92 -2.50
N THR A 20 9.89 -16.15 -3.29
CA THR A 20 10.56 -14.94 -2.80
C THR A 20 9.64 -13.75 -3.08
N ILE A 21 9.21 -13.09 -2.03
CA ILE A 21 8.27 -11.98 -2.12
C ILE A 21 9.01 -10.66 -1.95
N THR A 22 8.85 -9.78 -2.92
CA THR A 22 9.39 -8.43 -2.87
C THR A 22 8.23 -7.43 -2.75
N MET A 23 8.37 -6.48 -1.83
CA MET A 23 7.39 -5.41 -1.63
C MET A 23 7.97 -4.10 -2.15
N ARG A 24 7.16 -3.36 -2.91
CA ARG A 24 7.45 -1.98 -3.28
C ARG A 24 6.33 -1.09 -2.79
N GLY A 25 6.70 -0.06 -2.04
CA GLY A 25 5.77 0.94 -1.56
C GLY A 25 5.91 2.23 -2.35
N SER A 26 4.80 2.88 -2.62
CA SER A 26 4.80 4.20 -3.24
C SER A 26 3.68 5.06 -2.68
N ALA A 27 3.93 6.36 -2.58
CA ALA A 27 2.91 7.33 -2.25
C ALA A 27 2.20 7.71 -3.55
N LEU A 28 0.88 7.44 -3.63
CA LEU A 28 0.09 7.76 -4.80
C LEU A 28 -0.37 9.22 -4.80
N ASP A 29 -0.67 9.74 -3.62
CA ASP A 29 -1.18 11.10 -3.49
C ASP A 29 -0.92 11.64 -2.09
N LYS A 30 -0.75 12.96 -2.00
CA LYS A 30 -0.66 13.70 -0.75
C LYS A 30 -1.39 15.01 -0.92
N PHE A 31 -2.24 15.34 0.02
CA PHE A 31 -2.93 16.63 0.02
C PHE A 31 -3.22 17.11 1.43
N ILE A 32 -3.40 18.41 1.58
CA ILE A 32 -3.71 19.06 2.86
C ILE A 32 -5.15 19.57 2.79
N LYS A 33 -5.93 19.20 3.78
CA LYS A 33 -7.31 19.64 3.90
C LYS A 33 -7.63 19.83 5.37
N LYS A 34 -8.20 21.01 5.73
CA LYS A 34 -8.57 21.36 7.12
C LYS A 34 -7.40 21.13 8.10
N GLU A 35 -6.21 21.59 7.73
CA GLU A 35 -5.00 21.51 8.55
C GLU A 35 -4.57 20.07 8.86
N ARG A 36 -4.92 19.13 7.98
CA ARG A 36 -4.52 17.74 8.10
C ARG A 36 -3.86 17.26 6.80
N LEU A 37 -2.81 16.50 6.94
CA LEU A 37 -2.13 15.87 5.81
C LEU A 37 -2.74 14.51 5.56
N PHE A 38 -3.26 14.33 4.35
CA PHE A 38 -3.77 13.05 3.86
C PHE A 38 -2.72 12.44 2.94
N ALA A 39 -2.46 11.16 3.11
CA ALA A 39 -1.55 10.44 2.26
C ALA A 39 -2.17 9.10 1.84
N VAL A 40 -2.10 8.81 0.55
CA VAL A 40 -2.55 7.53 0.00
C VAL A 40 -1.31 6.75 -0.42
N HIS A 41 -1.20 5.52 0.05
CA HIS A 41 -0.08 4.65 -0.21
C HIS A 41 -0.51 3.40 -0.96
N GLU A 42 0.39 2.88 -1.79
CA GLU A 42 0.20 1.60 -2.44
C GLU A 42 1.43 0.73 -2.20
N ASN A 43 1.20 -0.51 -1.80
CA ASN A 43 2.24 -1.51 -1.67
C ASN A 43 1.95 -2.63 -2.66
N VAL A 44 2.92 -2.93 -3.50
CA VAL A 44 2.82 -3.98 -4.51
C VAL A 44 3.75 -5.12 -4.12
N PHE A 45 3.23 -6.32 -4.04
CA PHE A 45 3.97 -7.53 -3.71
C PHE A 45 4.14 -8.37 -4.96
N THR A 46 5.40 -8.70 -5.28
CA THR A 46 5.74 -9.51 -6.46
C THR A 46 6.51 -10.75 -6.05
N ASN A 47 6.41 -11.79 -6.85
CA ASN A 47 7.20 -13.01 -6.65
C ASN A 47 8.52 -12.92 -7.43
N GLN A 48 9.30 -14.01 -7.40
CA GLN A 48 10.60 -14.10 -8.09
C GLN A 48 10.49 -14.02 -9.62
N HIS A 49 9.31 -14.21 -10.17
CA HIS A 49 9.06 -14.12 -11.62
C HIS A 49 8.55 -12.74 -12.05
N GLY A 50 8.50 -11.78 -11.13
CA GLY A 50 7.98 -10.44 -11.40
C GLY A 50 6.47 -10.35 -11.50
N GLN A 51 5.74 -11.40 -11.13
CA GLN A 51 4.29 -11.43 -11.16
C GLN A 51 3.74 -10.74 -9.91
N VAL A 52 2.73 -9.90 -10.08
CA VAL A 52 2.08 -9.22 -8.96
C VAL A 52 1.17 -10.22 -8.24
N ILE A 53 1.50 -10.48 -6.96
CA ILE A 53 0.72 -11.39 -6.11
C ILE A 53 -0.46 -10.66 -5.52
N CYS A 54 -0.20 -9.52 -4.90
CA CYS A 54 -1.25 -8.69 -4.33
C CYS A 54 -0.82 -7.23 -4.28
N THR A 55 -1.80 -6.36 -4.14
CA THR A 55 -1.60 -4.92 -3.98
C THR A 55 -2.40 -4.46 -2.78
N GLY A 56 -1.76 -3.72 -1.87
CA GLY A 56 -2.42 -3.10 -0.74
C GLY A 56 -2.45 -1.59 -0.92
N ARG A 57 -3.62 -0.99 -0.69
CA ARG A 57 -3.77 0.47 -0.66
C ARG A 57 -4.24 0.91 0.70
N GLY A 58 -3.58 1.91 1.24
CA GLY A 58 -3.94 2.49 2.52
C GLY A 58 -3.96 4.00 2.47
N GLN A 59 -4.73 4.59 3.37
CA GLN A 59 -4.80 6.03 3.54
C GLN A 59 -4.50 6.37 4.98
N THR A 60 -3.64 7.38 5.19
CA THR A 60 -3.31 7.89 6.52
C THR A 60 -3.62 9.37 6.61
N ILE A 61 -3.99 9.81 7.81
CA ILE A 61 -4.23 11.22 8.13
C ILE A 61 -3.36 11.57 9.32
N ARG A 62 -2.70 12.72 9.25
CA ARG A 62 -1.93 13.23 10.38
C ARG A 62 -2.07 14.76 10.47
N PRO A 63 -1.91 15.38 11.65
CA PRO A 63 -1.86 16.82 11.77
C PRO A 63 -0.71 17.41 10.95
N VAL A 64 -0.94 18.58 10.41
CA VAL A 64 0.09 19.34 9.71
C VAL A 64 1.00 20.04 10.70
#